data_ff1d0ce07880d5ed670447d1bb45e1ce
#
_entry.id   ff1d0ce07880d5ed670447d1bb45e1ce
#
_cell.length_a   1.000
_cell.length_b   1.000
_cell.length_c   1.000
_cell.angle_alpha   90.00
_cell.angle_beta   90.00
_cell.angle_gamma   90.00
#
_symmetry.space_group_name_H-M   'P 1'
#
loop_
_entity.id
_entity.type
_entity.pdbx_description
1 polymer ?
#
loop_
_entity_poly.entity_id
_entity_poly.type
_entity_poly.pdbx_seq_one_letter_code
_entity_poly.pdbx_strand_id
1 'polypeptide(L)'
;DVYKRQIYNRGVDTHQAPYVHGLFRDVFTGVDTRQKKAIPIGELHMLLNKDPQSEKLRRTQAIANLLFQFCGMPFSDLAHLEKSNLKQGLLKYNRLKTGTPMSIEVLESAHNAIGGLYNKTDARSPDYPDYLFRILSGAYKRDEEEAYREYQSALRRFNNDLKNLSRKLRISSSVTSYTLRHSWATTAKYRGVPIEMISESLGHKSIKTTQIYLKGFELEERTKVNKLNYSYICSFKMF
;
A
#
# COMPACT_ATOMS: atom_id res chain seq x y z
N ASP A 1 13.78 1.06 -17.91
CA ASP A 1 12.47 1.44 -17.41
C ASP A 1 11.40 0.62 -18.14
N VAL A 2 10.64 -0.17 -17.39
CA VAL A 2 9.63 -1.12 -17.90
C VAL A 2 8.61 -0.42 -18.80
N TYR A 3 8.24 0.81 -18.49
CA TYR A 3 7.28 1.60 -19.26
C TYR A 3 7.82 2.00 -20.64
N LYS A 4 9.06 2.43 -20.72
CA LYS A 4 9.73 2.75 -22.00
C LYS A 4 9.86 1.52 -22.89
N ARG A 5 10.16 0.36 -22.29
CA ARG A 5 10.21 -0.91 -23.01
C ARG A 5 8.83 -1.33 -23.54
N GLN A 6 7.76 -1.11 -22.75
CA GLN A 6 6.39 -1.41 -23.20
C GLN A 6 5.96 -0.50 -24.37
N ILE A 7 6.26 0.80 -24.30
CA ILE A 7 5.99 1.75 -25.40
C ILE A 7 6.75 1.34 -26.65
N TYR A 8 8.03 1.01 -26.52
CA TYR A 8 8.84 0.55 -27.66
C TYR A 8 8.29 -0.73 -28.27
N ASN A 9 8.01 -1.76 -27.48
CA ASN A 9 7.46 -3.02 -27.98
C ASN A 9 6.13 -2.80 -28.72
N ARG A 10 5.24 -1.95 -28.18
CA ARG A 10 4.00 -1.58 -28.86
C ARG A 10 4.28 -0.89 -30.21
N GLY A 11 5.27 0.00 -30.26
CA GLY A 11 5.70 0.65 -31.51
C GLY A 11 6.20 -0.34 -32.56
N VAL A 12 6.95 -1.37 -32.13
CA VAL A 12 7.40 -2.45 -33.00
C VAL A 12 6.22 -3.29 -33.50
N ASP A 13 5.31 -3.69 -32.61
CA ASP A 13 4.12 -4.49 -32.95
C ASP A 13 3.19 -3.77 -33.92
N THR A 14 3.14 -2.44 -33.85
CA THR A 14 2.32 -1.57 -34.75
C THR A 14 3.09 -1.07 -35.97
N HIS A 15 4.30 -1.53 -36.22
CA HIS A 15 5.21 -1.10 -37.29
C HIS A 15 5.55 0.42 -37.27
N GLN A 16 5.40 1.06 -36.13
CA GLN A 16 5.75 2.47 -35.91
C GLN A 16 7.19 2.67 -35.45
N ALA A 17 7.87 1.61 -35.04
CA ALA A 17 9.26 1.62 -34.64
C ALA A 17 10.00 0.38 -35.21
N PRO A 18 11.26 0.53 -35.67
CA PRO A 18 12.04 -0.60 -36.12
C PRO A 18 12.42 -1.52 -34.93
N TYR A 19 12.38 -2.83 -35.16
CA TYR A 19 12.92 -3.77 -34.19
C TYR A 19 14.45 -3.67 -34.13
N VAL A 20 14.99 -3.47 -32.91
CA VAL A 20 16.43 -3.48 -32.66
C VAL A 20 16.73 -4.56 -31.64
N HIS A 21 17.45 -5.61 -32.10
CA HIS A 21 17.83 -6.73 -31.25
C HIS A 21 18.70 -6.24 -30.07
N GLY A 22 18.32 -6.62 -28.85
CA GLY A 22 19.09 -6.31 -27.65
C GLY A 22 19.09 -4.84 -27.23
N LEU A 23 18.23 -3.98 -27.78
CA LEU A 23 18.16 -2.54 -27.44
C LEU A 23 18.13 -2.26 -25.93
N PHE A 24 17.54 -3.15 -25.14
CA PHE A 24 17.46 -3.01 -23.68
C PHE A 24 18.36 -4.01 -22.93
N ARG A 25 19.33 -4.65 -23.61
CA ARG A 25 20.19 -5.67 -22.97
C ARG A 25 20.98 -5.07 -21.82
N ASP A 26 21.54 -3.89 -22.01
CA ASP A 26 22.40 -3.20 -21.04
C ASP A 26 21.64 -2.13 -20.24
N VAL A 27 20.36 -1.96 -20.55
CA VAL A 27 19.49 -1.09 -19.75
C VAL A 27 18.98 -1.87 -18.55
N PHE A 28 19.34 -1.41 -17.34
CA PHE A 28 18.82 -1.98 -16.11
C PHE A 28 17.30 -1.83 -16.09
N THR A 29 16.59 -2.87 -16.55
CA THR A 29 15.13 -3.02 -16.45
C THR A 29 14.75 -3.79 -15.21
N GLY A 30 15.72 -4.08 -14.37
CA GLY A 30 15.56 -4.85 -13.14
C GLY A 30 14.69 -4.14 -12.14
N VAL A 31 14.02 -4.93 -11.34
CA VAL A 31 13.39 -4.46 -10.10
C VAL A 31 14.50 -3.82 -9.28
N ASP A 32 14.34 -2.55 -8.87
CA ASP A 32 15.24 -1.92 -7.91
C ASP A 32 15.33 -2.83 -6.68
N THR A 33 16.42 -3.57 -6.59
CA THR A 33 16.67 -4.54 -5.51
C THR A 33 17.03 -3.86 -4.20
N ARG A 34 16.98 -2.50 -4.13
CA ARG A 34 17.05 -1.83 -2.85
C ARG A 34 15.97 -2.42 -1.96
N GLN A 35 16.43 -3.11 -0.95
CA GLN A 35 15.55 -3.79 0.00
C GLN A 35 14.68 -2.74 0.67
N LYS A 36 13.43 -2.62 0.22
CA LYS A 36 12.43 -1.84 0.94
C LYS A 36 12.19 -2.58 2.25
N LYS A 37 12.71 -2.04 3.34
CA LYS A 37 12.50 -2.60 4.68
C LYS A 37 11.12 -2.21 5.17
N ALA A 38 10.46 -3.14 5.84
CA ALA A 38 9.28 -2.81 6.63
C ALA A 38 9.67 -1.90 7.78
N ILE A 39 8.75 -1.07 8.23
CA ILE A 39 8.93 -0.25 9.42
C ILE A 39 8.94 -1.16 10.63
N PRO A 40 9.94 -1.07 11.53
CA PRO A 40 9.95 -1.85 12.78
C PRO A 40 8.67 -1.64 13.58
N ILE A 41 8.20 -2.69 14.26
CA ILE A 41 6.88 -2.68 14.93
C ILE A 41 6.74 -1.54 15.95
N GLY A 42 7.80 -1.23 16.69
CA GLY A 42 7.80 -0.12 17.65
C GLY A 42 7.66 1.25 16.97
N GLU A 43 8.36 1.48 15.86
CA GLU A 43 8.23 2.70 15.06
C GLU A 43 6.88 2.79 14.36
N LEU A 44 6.36 1.66 13.87
CA LEU A 44 5.03 1.60 13.28
C LEU A 44 3.95 1.93 14.30
N HIS A 45 4.05 1.41 15.53
CA HIS A 45 3.16 1.76 16.62
C HIS A 45 3.21 3.27 16.93
N MET A 46 4.42 3.85 17.03
CA MET A 46 4.55 5.31 17.23
C MET A 46 3.94 6.10 16.06
N LEU A 47 4.19 5.69 14.82
CA LEU A 47 3.66 6.35 13.63
C LEU A 47 2.13 6.40 13.63
N LEU A 48 1.49 5.30 14.01
CA LEU A 48 0.04 5.17 13.90
C LEU A 48 -0.72 5.69 15.12
N ASN A 49 -0.09 5.73 16.32
CA ASN A 49 -0.82 5.99 17.57
C ASN A 49 -0.34 7.21 18.36
N LYS A 50 0.93 7.65 18.22
CA LYS A 50 1.45 8.76 19.01
C LYS A 50 0.97 10.10 18.46
N ASP A 51 0.34 10.94 19.31
CA ASP A 51 -0.13 12.26 18.89
C ASP A 51 1.03 13.14 18.39
N PRO A 52 1.00 13.62 17.14
CA PRO A 52 2.02 14.50 16.57
C PRO A 52 1.89 15.96 17.03
N GLN A 53 0.89 16.31 17.84
CA GLN A 53 0.63 17.67 18.32
C GLN A 53 0.53 18.72 17.18
N SER A 54 -0.02 18.32 16.05
CA SER A 54 -0.20 19.15 14.87
C SER A 54 -1.40 18.65 14.08
N GLU A 55 -2.40 19.50 13.85
CA GLU A 55 -3.63 19.14 13.13
C GLU A 55 -3.34 18.60 11.73
N LYS A 56 -2.45 19.27 10.99
CA LYS A 56 -2.03 18.80 9.66
C LYS A 56 -1.44 17.39 9.72
N LEU A 57 -0.59 17.11 10.73
CA LEU A 57 0.05 15.79 10.86
C LEU A 57 -0.90 14.73 11.42
N ARG A 58 -1.90 15.10 12.24
CA ARG A 58 -3.00 14.20 12.65
C ARG A 58 -3.79 13.72 11.43
N ARG A 59 -4.09 14.61 10.48
CA ARG A 59 -4.73 14.22 9.23
C ARG A 59 -3.88 13.23 8.43
N THR A 60 -2.57 13.47 8.32
CA THR A 60 -1.63 12.55 7.66
C THR A 60 -1.59 11.21 8.36
N GLN A 61 -1.57 11.21 9.69
CA GLN A 61 -1.60 10.00 10.52
C GLN A 61 -2.91 9.23 10.35
N ALA A 62 -4.05 9.91 10.28
CA ALA A 62 -5.34 9.29 10.02
C ALA A 62 -5.37 8.58 8.65
N ILE A 63 -4.83 9.20 7.60
CA ILE A 63 -4.67 8.56 6.28
C ILE A 63 -3.76 7.33 6.38
N ALA A 64 -2.61 7.44 7.08
CA ALA A 64 -1.69 6.32 7.27
C ALA A 64 -2.34 5.15 8.03
N ASN A 65 -3.16 5.45 9.05
CA ASN A 65 -3.95 4.46 9.78
C ASN A 65 -4.94 3.73 8.87
N LEU A 66 -5.69 4.46 8.04
CA LEU A 66 -6.64 3.82 7.11
C LEU A 66 -5.92 2.95 6.09
N LEU A 67 -4.80 3.42 5.51
CA LEU A 67 -4.00 2.60 4.60
C LEU A 67 -3.56 1.29 5.25
N PHE A 68 -3.17 1.33 6.52
CA PHE A 68 -2.74 0.15 7.24
C PHE A 68 -3.93 -0.75 7.62
N GLN A 69 -5.00 -0.20 8.21
CA GLN A 69 -6.17 -0.97 8.64
C GLN A 69 -6.96 -1.58 7.46
N PHE A 70 -6.92 -0.94 6.29
CA PHE A 70 -7.51 -1.48 5.07
C PHE A 70 -6.54 -2.43 4.35
N CYS A 71 -5.95 -3.37 5.10
CA CYS A 71 -5.07 -4.43 4.59
C CYS A 71 -3.89 -3.90 3.76
N GLY A 72 -3.28 -2.81 4.20
CA GLY A 72 -2.19 -2.20 3.46
C GLY A 72 -2.64 -1.64 2.11
N MET A 73 -3.84 -1.07 2.03
CA MET A 73 -4.39 -0.47 0.81
C MET A 73 -3.41 0.53 0.18
N PRO A 74 -3.21 0.55 -1.14
CA PRO A 74 -2.44 1.61 -1.79
C PRO A 74 -3.11 2.98 -1.64
N PHE A 75 -2.29 4.03 -1.57
CA PHE A 75 -2.81 5.40 -1.53
C PHE A 75 -3.67 5.75 -2.75
N SER A 76 -3.36 5.17 -3.92
CA SER A 76 -4.19 5.35 -5.12
C SER A 76 -5.62 4.88 -4.90
N ASP A 77 -5.77 3.69 -4.34
CA ASP A 77 -7.09 3.10 -4.12
C ASP A 77 -7.85 3.91 -3.06
N LEU A 78 -7.20 4.25 -1.92
CA LEU A 78 -7.83 5.06 -0.86
C LEU A 78 -8.30 6.43 -1.38
N ALA A 79 -7.47 7.10 -2.18
CA ALA A 79 -7.76 8.45 -2.68
C ALA A 79 -8.95 8.46 -3.65
N HIS A 80 -9.21 7.34 -4.34
CA HIS A 80 -10.28 7.21 -5.33
C HIS A 80 -11.50 6.42 -4.80
N LEU A 81 -11.53 6.06 -3.51
CA LEU A 81 -12.75 5.49 -2.94
C LEU A 81 -13.90 6.48 -3.02
N GLU A 82 -15.07 5.98 -3.40
CA GLU A 82 -16.30 6.73 -3.44
C GLU A 82 -17.22 6.38 -2.28
N LYS A 83 -18.15 7.26 -1.94
CA LYS A 83 -19.13 7.02 -0.88
C LYS A 83 -19.91 5.74 -1.11
N SER A 84 -20.21 5.42 -2.38
CA SER A 84 -20.89 4.19 -2.78
C SER A 84 -20.13 2.90 -2.43
N ASN A 85 -18.79 2.99 -2.25
CA ASN A 85 -17.96 1.86 -1.87
C ASN A 85 -18.13 1.44 -0.42
N LEU A 86 -18.58 2.34 0.47
CA LEU A 86 -18.75 2.07 1.89
C LEU A 86 -20.25 1.92 2.22
N LYS A 87 -20.67 0.71 2.58
CA LYS A 87 -22.04 0.41 2.97
C LYS A 87 -22.06 -0.50 4.19
N GLN A 88 -22.80 -0.10 5.23
CA GLN A 88 -23.01 -0.92 6.43
C GLN A 88 -21.69 -1.47 7.06
N GLY A 89 -20.65 -0.64 7.13
CA GLY A 89 -19.37 -1.04 7.69
C GLY A 89 -18.51 -1.94 6.78
N LEU A 90 -18.96 -2.21 5.55
CA LEU A 90 -18.24 -3.00 4.57
C LEU A 90 -17.78 -2.12 3.41
N LEU A 91 -16.46 -2.14 3.15
CA LEU A 91 -15.83 -1.43 2.05
C LEU A 91 -15.66 -2.37 0.87
N LYS A 92 -16.36 -2.10 -0.25
CA LYS A 92 -16.26 -2.87 -1.50
C LYS A 92 -15.78 -1.99 -2.63
N TYR A 93 -14.69 -2.39 -3.29
CA TYR A 93 -14.11 -1.64 -4.41
C TYR A 93 -13.29 -2.57 -5.32
N ASN A 94 -12.99 -2.10 -6.52
CA ASN A 94 -12.05 -2.77 -7.40
C ASN A 94 -10.68 -2.05 -7.34
N ARG A 95 -9.61 -2.81 -7.19
CA ARG A 95 -8.26 -2.25 -7.22
C ARG A 95 -7.98 -1.54 -8.53
N LEU A 96 -7.56 -0.27 -8.47
CA LEU A 96 -7.30 0.54 -9.68
C LEU A 96 -6.24 -0.08 -10.59
N LYS A 97 -5.17 -0.67 -10.02
CA LYS A 97 -4.06 -1.22 -10.81
C LYS A 97 -4.40 -2.58 -11.45
N THR A 98 -5.21 -3.41 -10.82
CA THR A 98 -5.37 -4.83 -11.18
C THR A 98 -6.79 -5.21 -11.53
N GLY A 99 -7.77 -4.36 -11.21
CA GLY A 99 -9.19 -4.66 -11.32
C GLY A 99 -9.68 -5.72 -10.34
N THR A 100 -8.85 -6.19 -9.41
CA THR A 100 -9.21 -7.22 -8.43
C THR A 100 -10.30 -6.70 -7.50
N PRO A 101 -11.45 -7.40 -7.36
CA PRO A 101 -12.48 -7.02 -6.40
C PRO A 101 -11.96 -7.22 -4.98
N MET A 102 -12.21 -6.23 -4.12
CA MET A 102 -11.81 -6.20 -2.73
C MET A 102 -13.03 -5.99 -1.83
N SER A 103 -13.04 -6.69 -0.71
CA SER A 103 -14.06 -6.54 0.34
C SER A 103 -13.34 -6.47 1.69
N ILE A 104 -13.51 -5.38 2.42
CA ILE A 104 -12.82 -5.13 3.68
C ILE A 104 -13.85 -4.69 4.72
N GLU A 105 -13.92 -5.39 5.83
CA GLU A 105 -14.70 -4.96 6.98
C GLU A 105 -14.02 -3.77 7.67
N VAL A 106 -14.77 -2.72 7.93
CA VAL A 106 -14.26 -1.52 8.60
C VAL A 106 -14.25 -1.75 10.10
N LEU A 107 -13.07 -1.81 10.68
CA LEU A 107 -12.89 -1.97 12.11
C LEU A 107 -13.40 -0.74 12.87
N GLU A 108 -13.89 -0.94 14.09
CA GLU A 108 -14.35 0.15 14.96
C GLU A 108 -13.27 1.23 15.16
N SER A 109 -12.02 0.81 15.30
CA SER A 109 -10.86 1.70 15.42
C SER A 109 -10.66 2.66 14.23
N ALA A 110 -11.21 2.34 13.05
CA ALA A 110 -11.13 3.17 11.86
C ALA A 110 -12.18 4.30 11.82
N HIS A 111 -13.27 4.19 12.59
CA HIS A 111 -14.41 5.12 12.49
C HIS A 111 -14.02 6.58 12.74
N ASN A 112 -13.18 6.86 13.75
CA ASN A 112 -12.72 8.22 14.03
C ASN A 112 -11.90 8.80 12.87
N ALA A 113 -11.01 7.99 12.27
CA ALA A 113 -10.22 8.40 11.11
C ALA A 113 -11.11 8.64 9.88
N ILE A 114 -12.09 7.77 9.64
CA ILE A 114 -13.09 7.92 8.57
C ILE A 114 -13.86 9.23 8.78
N GLY A 115 -14.43 9.46 9.97
CA GLY A 115 -15.23 10.64 10.27
C GLY A 115 -14.45 11.95 10.08
N GLY A 116 -13.19 11.99 10.50
CA GLY A 116 -12.31 13.16 10.33
C GLY A 116 -11.91 13.44 8.87
N LEU A 117 -11.90 12.42 8.02
CA LEU A 117 -11.49 12.52 6.61
C LEU A 117 -12.67 12.53 5.63
N TYR A 118 -13.88 12.21 6.11
CA TYR A 118 -15.07 12.07 5.27
C TYR A 118 -15.35 13.33 4.45
N ASN A 119 -15.68 13.11 3.19
CA ASN A 119 -16.08 14.19 2.29
C ASN A 119 -17.58 14.48 2.44
N LYS A 120 -17.89 15.64 3.03
CA LYS A 120 -19.27 16.10 3.23
C LYS A 120 -19.86 16.77 1.98
N THR A 121 -19.04 17.03 0.97
CA THR A 121 -19.48 17.64 -0.30
C THR A 121 -19.89 16.53 -1.26
N ASP A 122 -21.05 16.64 -1.84
CA ASP A 122 -21.52 15.72 -2.87
C ASP A 122 -20.91 16.02 -4.23
N ALA A 123 -20.93 15.03 -5.12
CA ALA A 123 -20.48 15.23 -6.49
C ALA A 123 -21.35 16.27 -7.20
N ARG A 124 -20.74 17.04 -8.12
CA ARG A 124 -21.43 18.09 -8.90
C ARG A 124 -22.52 17.53 -9.82
N SER A 125 -22.25 16.35 -10.37
CA SER A 125 -23.18 15.58 -11.21
C SER A 125 -22.72 14.12 -11.27
N PRO A 126 -23.52 13.17 -11.82
CA PRO A 126 -23.15 11.77 -11.94
C PRO A 126 -21.85 11.51 -12.72
N ASP A 127 -21.43 12.44 -13.57
CA ASP A 127 -20.19 12.33 -14.35
C ASP A 127 -18.94 12.59 -13.51
N TYR A 128 -19.09 13.18 -12.34
CA TYR A 128 -17.98 13.50 -11.44
C TYR A 128 -17.89 12.50 -10.30
N PRO A 129 -16.67 12.19 -9.81
CA PRO A 129 -16.50 11.25 -8.73
C PRO A 129 -17.03 11.79 -7.40
N ASP A 130 -17.79 10.98 -6.67
CA ASP A 130 -18.25 11.27 -5.30
C ASP A 130 -17.31 10.64 -4.27
N TYR A 131 -16.12 11.22 -4.14
CA TYR A 131 -15.07 10.67 -3.30
C TYR A 131 -15.48 10.56 -1.82
N LEU A 132 -15.16 9.41 -1.21
CA LEU A 132 -15.40 9.14 0.20
C LEU A 132 -14.59 10.05 1.12
N PHE A 133 -13.35 10.35 0.74
CA PHE A 133 -12.42 11.14 1.53
C PHE A 133 -12.02 12.43 0.83
N ARG A 134 -11.83 13.50 1.63
CA ARG A 134 -11.33 14.79 1.12
C ARG A 134 -9.84 14.75 0.77
N ILE A 135 -9.40 13.78 -0.02
CA ILE A 135 -8.02 13.66 -0.53
C ILE A 135 -7.91 14.32 -1.90
N LEU A 136 -8.88 14.02 -2.77
CA LEU A 136 -9.07 14.64 -4.08
C LEU A 136 -10.30 15.53 -4.04
N SER A 137 -10.34 16.54 -4.91
CA SER A 137 -11.41 17.56 -4.90
C SER A 137 -12.72 17.07 -5.52
N GLY A 138 -12.68 16.09 -6.44
CA GLY A 138 -13.82 15.71 -7.27
C GLY A 138 -14.22 16.77 -8.31
N ALA A 139 -13.34 17.72 -8.60
CA ALA A 139 -13.59 18.81 -9.54
C ALA A 139 -13.42 18.40 -11.00
N TYR A 140 -12.79 17.25 -11.25
CA TYR A 140 -12.43 16.73 -12.56
C TYR A 140 -13.07 15.37 -12.80
N LYS A 141 -13.40 15.03 -14.05
CA LYS A 141 -13.84 13.69 -14.43
C LYS A 141 -12.67 12.71 -14.30
N ARG A 142 -12.96 11.40 -14.15
CA ARG A 142 -11.92 10.39 -13.85
C ARG A 142 -10.88 10.22 -14.95
N ASP A 143 -11.23 10.49 -16.19
CA ASP A 143 -10.40 10.34 -17.39
C ASP A 143 -9.65 11.62 -17.79
N GLU A 144 -9.91 12.74 -17.11
CA GLU A 144 -9.22 14.01 -17.37
C GLU A 144 -7.77 13.99 -16.86
N GLU A 145 -6.87 14.62 -17.59
CA GLU A 145 -5.46 14.74 -17.22
C GLU A 145 -5.28 15.50 -15.90
N GLU A 146 -6.14 16.48 -15.66
CA GLU A 146 -6.18 17.27 -14.42
C GLU A 146 -6.43 16.40 -13.19
N ALA A 147 -7.33 15.40 -13.28
CA ALA A 147 -7.57 14.43 -12.22
C ALA A 147 -6.31 13.62 -11.91
N TYR A 148 -5.59 13.20 -12.94
CA TYR A 148 -4.31 12.50 -12.77
C TYR A 148 -3.26 13.41 -12.13
N ARG A 149 -3.13 14.66 -12.57
CA ARG A 149 -2.19 15.64 -12.01
C ARG A 149 -2.52 15.96 -10.55
N GLU A 150 -3.80 16.08 -10.21
CA GLU A 150 -4.26 16.28 -8.84
C GLU A 150 -3.84 15.10 -7.94
N TYR A 151 -4.11 13.87 -8.41
CA TYR A 151 -3.69 12.66 -7.68
C TYR A 151 -2.17 12.61 -7.46
N GLN A 152 -1.36 12.88 -8.48
CA GLN A 152 0.10 12.91 -8.36
C GLN A 152 0.57 13.95 -7.33
N SER A 153 -0.08 15.10 -7.30
CA SER A 153 0.18 16.16 -6.33
C SER A 153 -0.23 15.75 -4.92
N ALA A 154 -1.39 15.10 -4.76
CA ALA A 154 -1.86 14.56 -3.48
C ALA A 154 -0.91 13.49 -2.92
N LEU A 155 -0.45 12.57 -3.77
CA LEU A 155 0.52 11.53 -3.37
C LEU A 155 1.85 12.14 -2.92
N ARG A 156 2.38 13.12 -3.66
CA ARG A 156 3.61 13.82 -3.27
C ARG A 156 3.45 14.54 -1.95
N ARG A 157 2.36 15.28 -1.75
CA ARG A 157 2.05 15.96 -0.49
C ARG A 157 1.97 14.97 0.66
N PHE A 158 1.23 13.88 0.50
CA PHE A 158 1.09 12.85 1.52
C PHE A 158 2.44 12.24 1.92
N ASN A 159 3.28 11.85 0.97
CA ASN A 159 4.60 11.30 1.26
C ASN A 159 5.54 12.32 1.94
N ASN A 160 5.46 13.60 1.57
CA ASN A 160 6.20 14.67 2.25
C ASN A 160 5.71 14.87 3.70
N ASP A 161 4.40 14.85 3.91
CA ASP A 161 3.82 14.98 5.24
C ASP A 161 4.10 13.73 6.11
N LEU A 162 4.13 12.52 5.53
CA LEU A 162 4.63 11.31 6.22
C LEU A 162 6.08 11.47 6.68
N LYS A 163 6.95 12.04 5.84
CA LYS A 163 8.34 12.33 6.19
C LYS A 163 8.43 13.35 7.34
N ASN A 164 7.58 14.37 7.34
CA ASN A 164 7.51 15.36 8.42
C ASN A 164 6.97 14.74 9.71
N LEU A 165 5.94 13.88 9.62
CA LEU A 165 5.40 13.11 10.74
C LEU A 165 6.50 12.21 11.34
N SER A 166 7.25 11.48 10.53
CA SER A 166 8.34 10.61 10.99
C SER A 166 9.40 11.40 11.75
N ARG A 167 9.82 12.57 11.22
CA ARG A 167 10.78 13.43 11.93
C ARG A 167 10.23 13.94 13.27
N LYS A 168 8.97 14.39 13.30
CA LYS A 168 8.32 14.87 14.53
C LYS A 168 8.24 13.80 15.60
N LEU A 169 7.99 12.55 15.19
CA LEU A 169 7.90 11.39 16.08
C LEU A 169 9.25 10.71 16.35
N ARG A 170 10.35 11.22 15.79
CA ARG A 170 11.71 10.65 15.89
C ARG A 170 11.81 9.21 15.38
N ILE A 171 11.11 8.91 14.28
CA ILE A 171 11.17 7.64 13.60
C ILE A 171 12.36 7.65 12.63
N SER A 172 13.24 6.65 12.71
CA SER A 172 14.45 6.55 11.89
C SER A 172 14.19 5.97 10.50
N SER A 173 13.16 5.14 10.39
CA SER A 173 12.79 4.50 9.13
C SER A 173 12.27 5.50 8.10
N SER A 174 12.59 5.23 6.82
CA SER A 174 12.00 5.97 5.70
C SER A 174 10.54 5.56 5.51
N VAL A 175 9.62 6.47 5.79
CA VAL A 175 8.17 6.21 5.70
C VAL A 175 7.58 6.82 4.44
N THR A 176 6.89 6.00 3.68
CA THR A 176 6.10 6.36 2.48
C THR A 176 4.78 5.60 2.48
N SER A 177 3.83 6.00 1.65
CA SER A 177 2.59 5.25 1.44
C SER A 177 2.84 3.78 1.07
N TYR A 178 3.93 3.51 0.34
CA TYR A 178 4.29 2.16 -0.07
C TYR A 178 4.90 1.34 1.07
N THR A 179 5.73 1.96 1.94
CA THR A 179 6.31 1.24 3.10
C THR A 179 5.26 0.85 4.12
N LEU A 180 4.16 1.61 4.26
CA LEU A 180 3.01 1.21 5.09
C LEU A 180 2.41 -0.11 4.61
N ARG A 181 2.15 -0.23 3.31
CA ARG A 181 1.65 -1.49 2.72
C ARG A 181 2.63 -2.64 2.92
N HIS A 182 3.92 -2.37 2.72
CA HIS A 182 4.97 -3.38 2.94
C HIS A 182 5.03 -3.81 4.40
N SER A 183 4.90 -2.87 5.34
CA SER A 183 4.88 -3.16 6.78
C SER A 183 3.66 -3.99 7.18
N TRP A 184 2.48 -3.70 6.63
CA TRP A 184 1.30 -4.53 6.87
C TRP A 184 1.53 -5.98 6.45
N ALA A 185 1.99 -6.19 5.22
CA ALA A 185 2.25 -7.52 4.69
C ALA A 185 3.34 -8.27 5.47
N THR A 186 4.41 -7.58 5.86
CA THR A 186 5.50 -8.14 6.64
C THR A 186 5.03 -8.49 8.05
N THR A 187 4.22 -7.63 8.69
CA THR A 187 3.62 -7.91 10.00
C THR A 187 2.72 -9.13 9.94
N ALA A 188 1.85 -9.24 8.93
CA ALA A 188 1.00 -10.41 8.74
C ALA A 188 1.81 -11.70 8.60
N LYS A 189 2.89 -11.67 7.81
CA LYS A 189 3.82 -12.79 7.65
C LYS A 189 4.46 -13.21 8.98
N TYR A 190 4.97 -12.27 9.79
CA TYR A 190 5.56 -12.57 11.08
C TYR A 190 4.54 -13.05 12.12
N ARG A 191 3.26 -12.76 11.90
CA ARG A 191 2.15 -13.30 12.70
C ARG A 191 1.70 -14.70 12.24
N GLY A 192 2.35 -15.28 11.24
CA GLY A 192 2.05 -16.62 10.74
C GLY A 192 0.83 -16.68 9.81
N VAL A 193 0.35 -15.53 9.29
CA VAL A 193 -0.74 -15.53 8.31
C VAL A 193 -0.29 -16.22 7.03
N PRO A 194 -1.08 -17.18 6.47
CA PRO A 194 -0.76 -17.85 5.22
C PRO A 194 -0.52 -16.86 4.08
N ILE A 195 0.43 -17.17 3.21
CA ILE A 195 0.81 -16.26 2.12
C ILE A 195 -0.32 -16.04 1.12
N GLU A 196 -1.18 -17.03 0.94
CA GLU A 196 -2.38 -16.97 0.13
C GLU A 196 -3.33 -15.90 0.65
N MET A 197 -3.59 -15.90 1.95
CA MET A 197 -4.44 -14.91 2.62
C MET A 197 -3.82 -13.51 2.57
N ILE A 198 -2.48 -13.39 2.73
CA ILE A 198 -1.78 -12.10 2.54
C ILE A 198 -1.93 -11.63 1.09
N SER A 199 -1.79 -12.54 0.12
CA SER A 199 -1.91 -12.23 -1.31
C SER A 199 -3.30 -11.71 -1.67
N GLU A 200 -4.33 -12.38 -1.19
CA GLU A 200 -5.73 -12.00 -1.37
C GLU A 200 -6.03 -10.65 -0.71
N SER A 201 -5.64 -10.47 0.56
CA SER A 201 -5.81 -9.21 1.30
C SER A 201 -5.12 -8.03 0.63
N LEU A 202 -3.99 -8.27 -0.04
CA LEU A 202 -3.30 -7.26 -0.83
C LEU A 202 -3.91 -7.07 -2.24
N GLY A 203 -4.82 -7.92 -2.68
CA GLY A 203 -5.41 -7.90 -4.02
C GLY A 203 -4.37 -8.17 -5.11
N HIS A 204 -3.43 -9.08 -4.87
CA HIS A 204 -2.48 -9.52 -5.87
C HIS A 204 -3.13 -10.60 -6.77
N LYS A 205 -2.93 -10.52 -8.08
CA LYS A 205 -3.42 -11.54 -9.03
C LYS A 205 -2.64 -12.85 -8.97
N SER A 206 -1.45 -12.86 -8.36
CA SER A 206 -0.57 -14.02 -8.27
C SER A 206 0.17 -14.04 -6.94
N ILE A 207 0.20 -15.20 -6.31
CA ILE A 207 0.96 -15.46 -5.08
C ILE A 207 2.46 -15.19 -5.29
N LYS A 208 3.00 -15.44 -6.51
CA LYS A 208 4.39 -15.12 -6.87
C LYS A 208 4.72 -13.64 -6.61
N THR A 209 3.77 -12.72 -6.86
CA THR A 209 3.96 -11.29 -6.55
C THR A 209 4.15 -11.08 -5.05
N THR A 210 3.38 -11.80 -4.23
CA THR A 210 3.50 -11.72 -2.76
C THR A 210 4.79 -12.35 -2.28
N GLN A 211 5.22 -13.46 -2.86
CA GLN A 211 6.50 -14.12 -2.53
C GLN A 211 7.70 -13.21 -2.80
N ILE A 212 7.74 -12.56 -3.97
CA ILE A 212 8.79 -11.59 -4.32
C ILE A 212 8.73 -10.37 -3.39
N TYR A 213 7.52 -9.94 -3.03
CA TYR A 213 7.28 -8.80 -2.17
C TYR A 213 7.68 -9.08 -0.71
N LEU A 214 7.37 -10.26 -0.20
CA LEU A 214 7.71 -10.74 1.13
C LEU A 214 8.98 -11.58 1.06
N LYS A 215 10.14 -10.97 1.04
CA LYS A 215 11.43 -11.68 1.09
C LYS A 215 11.48 -12.75 2.18
N GLY A 216 12.49 -13.61 2.15
CA GLY A 216 12.75 -14.60 3.17
C GLY A 216 12.69 -14.04 4.59
N PHE A 217 12.49 -14.89 5.58
CA PHE A 217 12.59 -14.50 6.99
C PHE A 217 14.01 -14.04 7.31
N GLU A 218 14.14 -13.05 8.19
CA GLU A 218 15.43 -12.61 8.71
C GLU A 218 16.11 -13.74 9.51
N LEU A 219 17.42 -13.67 9.64
CA LEU A 219 18.21 -14.72 10.29
C LEU A 219 17.72 -14.99 11.72
N GLU A 220 17.37 -13.95 12.47
CA GLU A 220 16.85 -14.06 13.83
C GLU A 220 15.57 -14.91 13.91
N GLU A 221 14.62 -14.68 13.01
CA GLU A 221 13.38 -15.46 12.96
C GLU A 221 13.63 -16.91 12.56
N ARG A 222 14.52 -17.14 11.61
CA ARG A 222 14.93 -18.50 11.23
C ARG A 222 15.60 -19.23 12.39
N THR A 223 16.43 -18.50 13.17
CA THR A 223 17.09 -19.04 14.36
C THR A 223 16.09 -19.39 15.45
N LYS A 224 15.05 -18.58 15.68
CA LYS A 224 13.97 -18.91 16.63
C LYS A 224 13.26 -20.21 16.25
N VAL A 225 12.88 -20.37 14.98
CA VAL A 225 12.24 -21.60 14.48
C VAL A 225 13.15 -22.80 14.70
N ASN A 226 14.44 -22.68 14.40
CA ASN A 226 15.39 -23.77 14.62
C ASN A 226 15.54 -24.14 16.10
N LYS A 227 15.60 -23.15 16.99
CA LYS A 227 15.63 -23.37 18.44
C LYS A 227 14.37 -24.06 18.93
N LEU A 228 13.18 -23.65 18.47
CA LEU A 228 11.91 -24.28 18.82
C LEU A 228 11.88 -25.75 18.39
N ASN A 229 12.27 -26.04 17.15
CA ASN A 229 12.31 -27.42 16.65
C ASN A 229 13.29 -28.28 17.43
N TYR A 230 14.47 -27.75 17.73
CA TYR A 230 15.47 -28.48 18.51
C TYR A 230 15.01 -28.74 19.94
N SER A 231 14.43 -27.75 20.62
CA SER A 231 13.89 -27.93 21.99
C SER A 231 12.76 -28.96 22.04
N TYR A 232 11.88 -28.97 21.00
CA TYR A 232 10.83 -29.99 20.90
C TYR A 232 11.39 -31.40 20.80
N ILE A 233 12.40 -31.62 19.96
CA ILE A 233 13.04 -32.93 19.81
C ILE A 233 13.74 -33.35 21.13
N CYS A 234 14.43 -32.41 21.79
CA CYS A 234 15.10 -32.68 23.07
C CYS A 234 14.12 -32.96 24.21
N SER A 235 12.88 -32.49 24.14
CA SER A 235 11.85 -32.75 25.13
C SER A 235 11.16 -34.12 24.95
N PHE A 236 11.38 -34.78 23.80
CA PHE A 236 10.83 -36.12 23.55
C PHE A 236 11.56 -37.15 24.40
N LYS A 237 10.95 -37.54 25.51
CA LYS A 237 11.41 -38.74 26.29
C LYS A 237 11.03 -39.97 25.48
N MET A 238 12.02 -40.74 25.02
CA MET A 238 11.76 -42.11 24.57
C MET A 238 11.27 -42.91 25.78
N PHE A 239 10.03 -43.36 25.73
CA PHE A 239 9.50 -44.37 26.65
C PHE A 239 10.03 -45.74 26.28
#